data_5de6d47c778f22164c387c60e7f840f4
#
_entry.id   5de6d47c778f22164c387c60e7f840f4
#
_cell.length_a   1.000
_cell.length_b   1.000
_cell.length_c   1.000
_cell.angle_alpha   90.00
_cell.angle_beta   90.00
_cell.angle_gamma   90.00
#
_symmetry.space_group_name_H-M   'P 1'
#
loop_
_entity.id
_entity.type
_entity.pdbx_description
1 polymer ?
#
loop_
_entity_poly.entity_id
_entity_poly.type
_entity_poly.pdbx_seq_one_letter_code
_entity_poly.pdbx_strand_id
1 'polypeptide(L)'
;MRFVLTYFKRYEIAACAIAVAIPLVVTFIWSTIEGRAMGFTAAGAGVSVVLLLAGLFIFTRVFARAAQAKLEKLVSLYNDDCDAMAFLEGSSKIAESAEPPLGELPAWFLSFYACALINVNRKSDAAKFGLMIQDSVKDAPTDEAKIALYADLVPLVKSLFDNNRVIALIDEALLLPNLGDDVITRQRCAYLSWSREVAQAELDHDESKLIGLYRSIWDNHDQCTRLRVVYAAKEGELHAAAGNRDAAAGCMRFAADNGKDLPAARTARAFFGE
;
A
#
# COMPACT_ATOMS: atom_id res chain seq x y z
N MET A 1 10.14 -12.19 3.36
CA MET A 1 10.43 -13.13 4.46
C MET A 1 11.26 -12.49 5.58
N ARG A 2 12.36 -11.74 5.31
CA ARG A 2 13.17 -11.00 6.31
C ARG A 2 12.34 -9.96 7.08
N PHE A 3 11.43 -9.20 6.42
CA PHE A 3 10.53 -8.26 7.10
C PHE A 3 9.65 -8.96 8.14
N VAL A 4 9.04 -10.09 7.77
CA VAL A 4 8.26 -10.91 8.70
C VAL A 4 9.16 -11.36 9.85
N LEU A 5 10.37 -11.82 9.56
CA LEU A 5 11.34 -12.28 10.54
C LEU A 5 11.88 -11.12 11.40
N THR A 6 12.22 -9.96 10.81
CA THR A 6 12.75 -8.82 11.57
C THR A 6 11.68 -8.23 12.47
N TYR A 7 10.44 -8.11 11.98
CA TYR A 7 9.32 -7.58 12.73
C TYR A 7 8.87 -8.51 13.86
N PHE A 8 8.95 -9.83 13.63
CA PHE A 8 8.62 -10.87 14.60
C PHE A 8 9.83 -11.50 15.25
N LYS A 9 10.99 -10.84 15.27
CA LYS A 9 12.24 -11.38 15.83
C LYS A 9 12.08 -11.95 17.25
N ARG A 10 11.14 -11.41 18.05
CA ARG A 10 10.76 -11.96 19.36
C ARG A 10 10.02 -13.30 19.26
N TYR A 11 9.37 -13.57 18.14
CA TYR A 11 8.62 -14.80 17.88
C TYR A 11 9.44 -15.82 17.09
N GLU A 12 10.55 -15.42 16.49
CA GLU A 12 11.44 -16.29 15.73
C GLU A 12 11.96 -17.44 16.61
N ILE A 13 12.39 -17.12 17.82
CA ILE A 13 12.86 -18.12 18.80
C ILE A 13 11.70 -19.04 19.23
N ALA A 14 10.54 -18.49 19.50
CA ALA A 14 9.36 -19.26 19.89
C ALA A 14 8.89 -20.17 18.70
N ALA A 15 8.93 -19.65 17.48
CA ALA A 15 8.55 -20.38 16.29
C ALA A 15 9.54 -21.51 15.95
N CYS A 16 10.83 -21.25 16.07
CA CYS A 16 11.86 -22.27 15.94
C CYS A 16 11.71 -23.34 17.04
N ALA A 17 11.45 -22.92 18.28
CA ALA A 17 11.22 -23.85 19.39
C ALA A 17 9.98 -24.74 19.16
N ILE A 18 8.88 -24.17 18.68
CA ILE A 18 7.66 -24.92 18.34
C ILE A 18 7.90 -25.85 17.14
N ALA A 19 8.59 -25.37 16.09
CA ALA A 19 8.91 -26.17 14.92
C ALA A 19 9.81 -27.38 15.23
N VAL A 20 10.66 -27.25 16.25
CA VAL A 20 11.51 -28.38 16.73
C VAL A 20 10.76 -29.26 17.75
N ALA A 21 9.95 -28.65 18.64
CA ALA A 21 9.25 -29.40 19.69
C ALA A 21 8.16 -30.35 19.12
N ILE A 22 7.39 -29.89 18.10
CA ILE A 22 6.32 -30.72 17.53
C ILE A 22 6.84 -32.05 16.94
N PRO A 23 7.86 -32.08 16.08
CA PRO A 23 8.42 -33.34 15.59
C PRO A 23 8.97 -34.26 16.69
N LEU A 24 9.60 -33.67 17.72
CA LEU A 24 10.10 -34.43 18.86
C LEU A 24 8.97 -35.09 19.67
N VAL A 25 7.90 -34.34 19.95
CA VAL A 25 6.72 -34.85 20.64
C VAL A 25 6.05 -35.97 19.82
N VAL A 26 5.89 -35.75 18.51
CA VAL A 26 5.26 -36.74 17.62
C VAL A 26 6.12 -38.01 17.52
N THR A 27 7.45 -37.92 17.40
CA THR A 27 8.35 -39.07 17.42
C THR A 27 8.34 -39.80 18.75
N PHE A 28 8.24 -39.07 19.86
CA PHE A 28 8.13 -39.67 21.18
C PHE A 28 6.78 -40.44 21.34
N ILE A 29 5.66 -39.82 20.96
CA ILE A 29 4.35 -40.48 21.00
C ILE A 29 4.34 -41.74 20.12
N TRP A 30 4.89 -41.64 18.89
CA TRP A 30 4.95 -42.77 17.96
C TRP A 30 5.79 -43.92 18.50
N SER A 31 6.97 -43.64 19.05
CA SER A 31 7.84 -44.66 19.66
C SER A 31 7.17 -45.34 20.85
N THR A 32 6.36 -44.60 21.60
CA THR A 32 5.60 -45.15 22.75
C THR A 32 4.48 -46.07 22.30
N ILE A 33 3.77 -45.73 21.23
CA ILE A 33 2.69 -46.54 20.63
C ILE A 33 3.24 -47.84 20.05
N GLU A 34 4.42 -47.83 19.40
CA GLU A 34 5.05 -49.03 18.84
C GLU A 34 5.74 -49.92 19.88
N GLY A 35 5.81 -49.50 21.15
CA GLY A 35 6.44 -50.26 22.22
C GLY A 35 7.94 -50.53 22.01
N ARG A 36 8.61 -49.77 21.17
CA ARG A 36 10.06 -49.85 20.87
C ARG A 36 10.82 -48.80 21.65
N ALA A 37 11.97 -49.19 22.15
CA ALA A 37 12.96 -48.27 22.70
C ALA A 37 13.28 -47.19 21.65
N MET A 38 13.44 -45.91 22.08
CA MET A 38 13.70 -44.77 21.21
C MET A 38 14.67 -45.11 20.05
N GLY A 39 14.14 -45.58 18.95
CA GLY A 39 14.83 -45.83 17.71
C GLY A 39 14.17 -45.04 16.59
N PHE A 40 14.93 -44.18 15.92
CA PHE A 40 14.48 -43.52 14.70
C PHE A 40 14.18 -44.59 13.64
N THR A 41 12.91 -44.98 13.49
CA THR A 41 12.52 -45.77 12.32
C THR A 41 12.44 -44.83 11.10
N ALA A 42 12.82 -45.35 9.92
CA ALA A 42 12.77 -44.56 8.67
C ALA A 42 11.35 -43.98 8.42
N ALA A 43 10.29 -44.70 8.83
CA ALA A 43 8.91 -44.24 8.74
C ALA A 43 8.63 -43.06 9.70
N GLY A 44 9.09 -43.11 10.95
CA GLY A 44 8.94 -42.04 11.92
C GLY A 44 9.71 -40.78 11.52
N ALA A 45 10.90 -40.92 10.95
CA ALA A 45 11.68 -39.82 10.41
C ALA A 45 10.95 -39.15 9.22
N GLY A 46 10.38 -39.94 8.31
CA GLY A 46 9.58 -39.41 7.18
C GLY A 46 8.36 -38.61 7.62
N VAL A 47 7.58 -39.13 8.57
CA VAL A 47 6.42 -38.43 9.13
C VAL A 47 6.85 -37.14 9.82
N SER A 48 7.94 -37.14 10.58
CA SER A 48 8.46 -35.94 11.27
C SER A 48 8.89 -34.87 10.29
N VAL A 49 9.53 -35.21 9.17
CA VAL A 49 9.93 -34.28 8.11
C VAL A 49 8.68 -33.64 7.46
N VAL A 50 7.67 -34.45 7.13
CA VAL A 50 6.41 -33.94 6.53
C VAL A 50 5.71 -32.99 7.48
N LEU A 51 5.61 -33.34 8.77
CA LEU A 51 4.99 -32.47 9.78
C LEU A 51 5.78 -31.16 9.99
N LEU A 52 7.11 -31.24 9.94
CA LEU A 52 7.97 -30.04 10.04
C LEU A 52 7.79 -29.12 8.83
N LEU A 53 7.74 -29.66 7.61
CA LEU A 53 7.49 -28.87 6.40
C LEU A 53 6.08 -28.29 6.39
N ALA A 54 5.06 -29.05 6.78
CA ALA A 54 3.69 -28.57 6.91
C ALA A 54 3.58 -27.47 7.99
N GLY A 55 4.21 -27.68 9.14
CA GLY A 55 4.27 -26.68 10.21
C GLY A 55 4.96 -25.40 9.77
N LEU A 56 6.09 -25.50 9.09
CA LEU A 56 6.81 -24.34 8.53
C LEU A 56 5.96 -23.61 7.48
N PHE A 57 5.26 -24.33 6.62
CA PHE A 57 4.36 -23.76 5.61
C PHE A 57 3.19 -23.01 6.25
N ILE A 58 2.51 -23.63 7.22
CA ILE A 58 1.41 -23.01 7.95
C ILE A 58 1.89 -21.77 8.69
N PHE A 59 3.03 -21.91 9.39
CA PHE A 59 3.67 -20.82 10.13
C PHE A 59 3.97 -19.63 9.22
N THR A 60 4.66 -19.84 8.09
CA THR A 60 4.99 -18.75 7.16
C THR A 60 3.73 -18.06 6.61
N ARG A 61 2.66 -18.83 6.33
CA ARG A 61 1.38 -18.27 5.86
C ARG A 61 0.66 -17.45 6.93
N VAL A 62 0.61 -17.96 8.17
CA VAL A 62 -0.04 -17.25 9.29
C VAL A 62 0.70 -15.95 9.61
N PHE A 63 2.04 -16.01 9.68
CA PHE A 63 2.83 -14.81 9.99
C PHE A 63 2.84 -13.80 8.85
N ALA A 64 2.87 -14.24 7.59
CA ALA A 64 2.73 -13.33 6.45
C ALA A 64 1.38 -12.61 6.48
N ARG A 65 0.28 -13.32 6.77
CA ARG A 65 -1.05 -12.71 6.91
C ARG A 65 -1.11 -11.72 8.09
N ALA A 66 -0.54 -12.09 9.23
CA ALA A 66 -0.51 -11.21 10.39
C ALA A 66 0.32 -9.93 10.13
N ALA A 67 1.45 -10.06 9.43
CA ALA A 67 2.26 -8.93 9.02
C ALA A 67 1.50 -8.02 8.04
N GLN A 68 0.86 -8.60 7.05
CA GLN A 68 0.04 -7.85 6.09
C GLN A 68 -1.11 -7.13 6.79
N ALA A 69 -1.88 -7.81 7.64
CA ALA A 69 -2.98 -7.21 8.39
C ALA A 69 -2.51 -6.03 9.27
N LYS A 70 -1.28 -6.10 9.80
CA LYS A 70 -0.71 -5.00 10.56
C LYS A 70 -0.35 -3.81 9.65
N LEU A 71 0.22 -4.03 8.46
CA LEU A 71 0.48 -2.97 7.50
C LEU A 71 -0.83 -2.31 7.05
N GLU A 72 -1.85 -3.12 6.74
CA GLU A 72 -3.17 -2.63 6.37
C GLU A 72 -3.80 -1.79 7.49
N LYS A 73 -3.69 -2.23 8.75
CA LYS A 73 -4.16 -1.45 9.89
C LYS A 73 -3.41 -0.12 10.06
N LEU A 74 -2.10 -0.07 9.80
CA LEU A 74 -1.35 1.17 9.80
C LEU A 74 -1.80 2.09 8.67
N VAL A 75 -1.99 1.54 7.47
CA VAL A 75 -2.46 2.33 6.31
C VAL A 75 -3.89 2.83 6.51
N SER A 76 -4.76 2.12 7.24
CA SER A 76 -6.11 2.62 7.54
C SER A 76 -6.10 3.89 8.38
N LEU A 77 -5.12 4.10 9.27
CA LEU A 77 -4.94 5.38 9.97
C LEU A 77 -4.80 6.56 8.99
N TYR A 78 -4.08 6.33 7.89
CA TYR A 78 -3.87 7.34 6.87
C TYR A 78 -5.03 7.45 5.88
N ASN A 79 -5.56 6.31 5.43
CA ASN A 79 -6.59 6.27 4.40
C ASN A 79 -8.00 6.56 4.92
N ASP A 80 -8.35 6.01 6.08
CA ASP A 80 -9.73 6.08 6.62
C ASP A 80 -9.85 7.13 7.70
N ASP A 81 -8.84 7.23 8.58
CA ASP A 81 -8.82 8.22 9.66
C ASP A 81 -8.18 9.55 9.26
N CYS A 82 -7.57 9.65 8.07
CA CYS A 82 -6.88 10.85 7.56
C CYS A 82 -5.75 11.35 8.49
N ASP A 83 -5.15 10.45 9.29
CA ASP A 83 -4.14 10.77 10.30
C ASP A 83 -2.75 10.41 9.79
N ALA A 84 -2.14 11.35 9.05
CA ALA A 84 -0.80 11.15 8.48
C ALA A 84 0.28 11.02 9.57
N MET A 85 0.16 11.73 10.69
CA MET A 85 1.15 11.70 11.76
C MET A 85 1.14 10.37 12.51
N ALA A 86 -0.04 9.88 12.91
CA ALA A 86 -0.17 8.58 13.59
C ALA A 86 0.32 7.44 12.67
N PHE A 87 0.03 7.51 11.36
CA PHE A 87 0.57 6.56 10.39
C PHE A 87 2.09 6.61 10.32
N LEU A 88 2.69 7.80 10.20
CA LEU A 88 4.15 7.96 10.13
C LEU A 88 4.85 7.47 11.41
N GLU A 89 4.33 7.81 12.59
CA GLU A 89 4.87 7.36 13.86
C GLU A 89 4.82 5.83 13.99
N GLY A 90 3.71 5.21 13.63
CA GLY A 90 3.54 3.76 13.66
C GLY A 90 4.36 3.01 12.62
N SER A 91 4.71 3.67 11.50
CA SER A 91 5.30 3.05 10.32
C SER A 91 6.79 3.33 10.14
N SER A 92 7.38 4.35 10.78
CA SER A 92 8.74 4.84 10.54
C SER A 92 9.78 3.73 10.64
N LYS A 93 9.79 2.98 11.73
CA LYS A 93 10.75 1.89 11.94
C LYS A 93 10.65 0.78 10.89
N ILE A 94 9.46 0.58 10.34
CA ILE A 94 9.19 -0.42 9.30
C ILE A 94 9.71 0.11 7.95
N ALA A 95 9.30 1.32 7.58
CA ALA A 95 9.66 1.92 6.31
C ALA A 95 11.16 2.24 6.20
N GLU A 96 11.78 2.72 7.28
CA GLU A 96 13.21 3.03 7.34
C GLU A 96 14.11 1.79 7.33
N SER A 97 13.56 0.60 7.63
CA SER A 97 14.26 -0.68 7.47
C SER A 97 14.26 -1.22 6.03
N ALA A 98 13.57 -0.54 5.10
CA ALA A 98 13.55 -0.94 3.70
C ALA A 98 14.91 -0.64 3.05
N GLU A 99 15.53 -1.70 2.50
CA GLU A 99 16.78 -1.62 1.74
C GLU A 99 16.51 -1.90 0.25
N PRO A 100 17.22 -1.22 -0.67
CA PRO A 100 17.16 -1.58 -2.09
C PRO A 100 17.87 -2.92 -2.37
N PRO A 101 17.37 -3.73 -3.34
CA PRO A 101 16.08 -3.62 -4.01
C PRO A 101 14.94 -3.93 -3.05
N LEU A 102 13.71 -3.51 -3.38
CA LEU A 102 12.50 -3.78 -2.59
C LEU A 102 12.33 -5.30 -2.39
N GLY A 103 13.04 -5.87 -1.42
CA GLY A 103 13.03 -7.31 -1.20
C GLY A 103 11.85 -7.80 -0.38
N GLU A 104 11.25 -6.94 0.45
CA GLU A 104 10.42 -7.46 1.54
C GLU A 104 9.23 -6.60 1.94
N LEU A 105 9.31 -5.28 1.81
CA LEU A 105 8.18 -4.40 2.04
C LEU A 105 7.38 -4.24 0.74
N PRO A 106 6.06 -4.39 0.80
CA PRO A 106 5.22 -4.14 -0.38
C PRO A 106 5.37 -2.70 -0.86
N ALA A 107 5.51 -2.50 -2.17
CA ALA A 107 5.63 -1.17 -2.77
C ALA A 107 4.46 -0.26 -2.40
N TRP A 108 3.22 -0.80 -2.34
CA TRP A 108 2.04 -0.04 -1.92
C TRP A 108 2.21 0.58 -0.53
N PHE A 109 2.81 -0.14 0.43
CA PHE A 109 3.02 0.41 1.78
C PHE A 109 4.02 1.56 1.76
N LEU A 110 5.12 1.43 1.02
CA LEU A 110 6.11 2.50 0.86
C LEU A 110 5.56 3.70 0.10
N SER A 111 4.68 3.47 -0.88
CA SER A 111 3.96 4.53 -1.57
C SER A 111 3.08 5.34 -0.60
N PHE A 112 2.27 4.68 0.24
CA PHE A 112 1.49 5.39 1.26
C PHE A 112 2.37 6.13 2.27
N TYR A 113 3.48 5.50 2.70
CA TYR A 113 4.41 6.14 3.62
C TYR A 113 5.02 7.41 3.01
N ALA A 114 5.46 7.35 1.75
CA ALA A 114 5.99 8.50 1.03
C ALA A 114 4.92 9.59 0.80
N CYS A 115 3.68 9.22 0.45
CA CYS A 115 2.58 10.18 0.34
C CYS A 115 2.29 10.88 1.68
N ALA A 116 2.34 10.16 2.80
CA ALA A 116 2.19 10.75 4.13
C ALA A 116 3.35 11.71 4.45
N LEU A 117 4.59 11.37 4.10
CA LEU A 117 5.74 12.29 4.23
C LEU A 117 5.54 13.57 3.42
N ILE A 118 5.00 13.49 2.21
CA ILE A 118 4.66 14.67 1.40
C ILE A 118 3.64 15.55 2.10
N ASN A 119 2.61 14.95 2.70
CA ASN A 119 1.56 15.69 3.42
C ASN A 119 2.06 16.45 4.65
N VAL A 120 3.16 16.00 5.24
CA VAL A 120 3.86 16.70 6.34
C VAL A 120 5.09 17.50 5.86
N ASN A 121 5.14 17.79 4.56
CA ASN A 121 6.18 18.61 3.89
C ASN A 121 7.61 18.02 3.93
N ARG A 122 7.74 16.69 4.04
CA ARG A 122 9.03 15.96 3.98
C ARG A 122 9.28 15.37 2.59
N LYS A 123 9.22 16.21 1.54
CA LYS A 123 9.31 15.77 0.13
C LYS A 123 10.62 15.08 -0.22
N SER A 124 11.75 15.53 0.34
CA SER A 124 13.07 14.92 0.10
C SER A 124 13.15 13.49 0.63
N ASP A 125 12.53 13.23 1.77
CA ASP A 125 12.49 11.89 2.34
C ASP A 125 11.57 10.98 1.53
N ALA A 126 10.44 11.50 1.07
CA ALA A 126 9.50 10.78 0.21
C ALA A 126 10.13 10.35 -1.13
N ALA A 127 10.97 11.20 -1.73
CA ALA A 127 11.62 10.93 -3.01
C ALA A 127 12.49 9.66 -2.97
N LYS A 128 13.12 9.34 -1.83
CA LYS A 128 13.92 8.12 -1.66
C LYS A 128 13.08 6.87 -1.91
N PHE A 129 11.87 6.82 -1.37
CA PHE A 129 10.95 5.69 -1.55
C PHE A 129 10.43 5.60 -2.99
N GLY A 130 10.20 6.75 -3.63
CA GLY A 130 9.85 6.79 -5.05
C GLY A 130 10.94 6.17 -5.94
N LEU A 131 12.22 6.50 -5.69
CA LEU A 131 13.36 5.89 -6.39
C LEU A 131 13.44 4.38 -6.15
N MET A 132 13.24 3.92 -4.92
CA MET A 132 13.24 2.48 -4.60
C MET A 132 12.13 1.73 -5.37
N ILE A 133 10.92 2.28 -5.47
CA ILE A 133 9.82 1.69 -6.23
C ILE A 133 10.16 1.70 -7.73
N GLN A 134 10.69 2.81 -8.25
CA GLN A 134 11.07 2.94 -9.66
C GLN A 134 12.18 1.94 -10.06
N ASP A 135 13.19 1.73 -9.23
CA ASP A 135 14.23 0.74 -9.50
C ASP A 135 13.66 -0.69 -9.49
N SER A 136 12.70 -0.97 -8.60
CA SER A 136 12.03 -2.26 -8.55
C SER A 136 11.19 -2.57 -9.79
N VAL A 137 10.72 -1.56 -10.55
CA VAL A 137 10.04 -1.78 -11.83
C VAL A 137 10.95 -2.47 -12.83
N LYS A 138 12.25 -2.11 -12.87
CA LYS A 138 13.23 -2.70 -13.79
C LYS A 138 13.47 -4.17 -13.52
N ASP A 139 13.44 -4.55 -12.24
CA ASP A 139 13.74 -5.91 -11.78
C ASP A 139 12.47 -6.79 -11.64
N ALA A 140 11.28 -6.24 -11.92
CA ALA A 140 10.02 -6.96 -11.78
C ALA A 140 9.93 -8.11 -12.79
N PRO A 141 9.58 -9.34 -12.34
CA PRO A 141 9.67 -10.54 -13.16
C PRO A 141 8.58 -10.66 -14.23
N THR A 142 7.45 -9.99 -14.06
CA THR A 142 6.30 -10.04 -14.98
C THR A 142 5.71 -8.66 -15.21
N ASP A 143 4.95 -8.51 -16.30
CA ASP A 143 4.29 -7.25 -16.62
C ASP A 143 3.18 -6.92 -15.61
N GLU A 144 2.53 -7.93 -15.00
CA GLU A 144 1.58 -7.72 -13.89
C GLU A 144 2.27 -7.17 -12.64
N ALA A 145 3.50 -7.60 -12.37
CA ALA A 145 4.29 -7.04 -11.28
C ALA A 145 4.71 -5.60 -11.57
N LYS A 146 5.09 -5.30 -12.82
CA LYS A 146 5.43 -3.92 -13.24
C LYS A 146 4.23 -3.00 -13.14
N ILE A 147 3.06 -3.38 -13.66
CA ILE A 147 1.85 -2.55 -13.61
C ILE A 147 1.44 -2.23 -12.15
N ALA A 148 1.66 -3.18 -11.22
CA ALA A 148 1.44 -2.95 -9.80
C ALA A 148 2.37 -1.84 -9.27
N LEU A 149 3.66 -1.93 -9.57
CA LEU A 149 4.66 -0.95 -9.14
C LEU A 149 4.40 0.43 -9.77
N TYR A 150 3.99 0.50 -11.03
CA TYR A 150 3.59 1.75 -11.67
C TYR A 150 2.37 2.39 -10.97
N ALA A 151 1.36 1.58 -10.65
CA ALA A 151 0.19 2.08 -9.92
C ALA A 151 0.56 2.63 -8.53
N ASP A 152 1.52 2.01 -7.85
CA ASP A 152 2.05 2.48 -6.56
C ASP A 152 2.93 3.74 -6.71
N LEU A 153 3.60 3.92 -7.85
CA LEU A 153 4.51 5.04 -8.11
C LEU A 153 3.77 6.32 -8.55
N VAL A 154 2.67 6.20 -9.29
CA VAL A 154 1.92 7.35 -9.85
C VAL A 154 1.54 8.40 -8.81
N PRO A 155 1.00 8.08 -7.61
CA PRO A 155 0.68 9.09 -6.60
C PRO A 155 1.88 9.93 -6.17
N LEU A 156 3.07 9.33 -6.11
CA LEU A 156 4.31 10.01 -5.75
C LEU A 156 4.79 10.92 -6.86
N VAL A 157 4.79 10.42 -8.10
CA VAL A 157 5.19 11.21 -9.26
C VAL A 157 4.26 12.41 -9.43
N LYS A 158 2.95 12.22 -9.26
CA LYS A 158 1.96 13.31 -9.28
C LYS A 158 2.19 14.36 -8.21
N SER A 159 2.71 13.98 -7.05
CA SER A 159 2.96 14.91 -5.94
C SER A 159 4.32 15.60 -6.00
N LEU A 160 5.28 15.04 -6.75
CA LEU A 160 6.67 15.51 -6.79
C LEU A 160 7.06 16.15 -8.13
N PHE A 161 6.35 15.82 -9.22
CA PHE A 161 6.69 16.23 -10.58
C PHE A 161 5.46 16.83 -11.30
N ASP A 162 5.68 17.29 -12.53
CA ASP A 162 4.62 17.82 -13.39
C ASP A 162 3.77 16.73 -14.05
N ASN A 163 2.64 17.13 -14.62
CA ASN A 163 1.69 16.23 -15.25
C ASN A 163 2.25 15.54 -16.51
N ASN A 164 3.20 16.16 -17.24
CA ASN A 164 3.83 15.52 -18.41
C ASN A 164 4.60 14.26 -17.97
N ARG A 165 5.30 14.36 -16.84
CA ARG A 165 6.02 13.19 -16.27
C ARG A 165 5.07 12.10 -15.82
N VAL A 166 3.93 12.47 -15.24
CA VAL A 166 2.86 11.51 -14.85
C VAL A 166 2.33 10.78 -16.07
N ILE A 167 1.97 11.51 -17.13
CA ILE A 167 1.46 10.94 -18.39
C ILE A 167 2.48 10.00 -19.00
N ALA A 168 3.74 10.42 -19.13
CA ALA A 168 4.80 9.60 -19.71
C ALA A 168 4.97 8.27 -18.95
N LEU A 169 4.96 8.32 -17.61
CA LEU A 169 5.06 7.12 -16.77
C LEU A 169 3.87 6.18 -16.97
N ILE A 170 2.66 6.73 -17.07
CA ILE A 170 1.45 5.92 -17.25
C ILE A 170 1.40 5.33 -18.68
N ASP A 171 1.79 6.08 -19.69
CA ASP A 171 1.86 5.59 -21.08
C ASP A 171 2.84 4.41 -21.18
N GLU A 172 4.01 4.50 -20.52
CA GLU A 172 4.95 3.38 -20.41
C GLU A 172 4.31 2.15 -19.76
N ALA A 173 3.57 2.34 -18.67
CA ALA A 173 2.90 1.26 -17.94
C ALA A 173 1.81 0.57 -18.78
N LEU A 174 0.98 1.34 -19.49
CA LEU A 174 -0.13 0.83 -20.28
C LEU A 174 0.31 0.18 -21.62
N LEU A 175 1.55 0.40 -22.04
CA LEU A 175 2.15 -0.24 -23.23
C LEU A 175 2.77 -1.62 -22.92
N LEU A 176 2.74 -2.10 -21.69
CA LEU A 176 3.24 -3.43 -21.33
C LEU A 176 2.49 -4.53 -22.11
N PRO A 177 3.21 -5.45 -22.81
CA PRO A 177 2.57 -6.31 -23.82
C PRO A 177 1.82 -7.51 -23.26
N ASN A 178 2.19 -7.99 -22.07
CA ASN A 178 1.70 -9.26 -21.52
C ASN A 178 0.89 -9.04 -20.22
N LEU A 179 -0.02 -8.07 -20.21
CA LEU A 179 -0.89 -7.85 -19.08
C LEU A 179 -2.00 -8.91 -19.03
N GLY A 180 -2.12 -9.58 -17.89
CA GLY A 180 -3.20 -10.54 -17.65
C GLY A 180 -4.58 -9.87 -17.59
N ASP A 181 -5.62 -10.67 -17.84
CA ASP A 181 -7.03 -10.21 -17.79
C ASP A 181 -7.70 -10.53 -16.44
N ASP A 182 -6.91 -10.60 -15.36
CA ASP A 182 -7.45 -10.76 -14.01
C ASP A 182 -8.04 -9.46 -13.47
N VAL A 183 -8.90 -9.58 -12.46
CA VAL A 183 -9.63 -8.44 -11.88
C VAL A 183 -8.69 -7.37 -11.33
N ILE A 184 -7.59 -7.79 -10.69
CA ILE A 184 -6.65 -6.86 -10.03
C ILE A 184 -5.88 -6.07 -11.08
N THR A 185 -5.38 -6.73 -12.12
CA THR A 185 -4.68 -6.08 -13.24
C THR A 185 -5.58 -5.10 -13.96
N ARG A 186 -6.83 -5.48 -14.25
CA ARG A 186 -7.82 -4.55 -14.83
C ARG A 186 -8.11 -3.34 -13.96
N GLN A 187 -8.24 -3.52 -12.65
CA GLN A 187 -8.44 -2.39 -11.72
C GLN A 187 -7.24 -1.44 -11.71
N ARG A 188 -6.01 -1.96 -11.77
CA ARG A 188 -4.79 -1.13 -11.87
C ARG A 188 -4.72 -0.35 -13.17
N CYS A 189 -5.01 -1.00 -14.29
CA CYS A 189 -5.07 -0.33 -15.59
C CYS A 189 -6.15 0.76 -15.61
N ALA A 190 -7.34 0.50 -15.06
CA ALA A 190 -8.41 1.50 -14.94
C ALA A 190 -7.99 2.69 -14.08
N TYR A 191 -7.32 2.45 -12.95
CA TYR A 191 -6.77 3.51 -12.09
C TYR A 191 -5.71 4.34 -12.83
N LEU A 192 -4.79 3.70 -13.55
CA LEU A 192 -3.78 4.40 -14.34
C LEU A 192 -4.41 5.23 -15.46
N SER A 193 -5.36 4.67 -16.21
CA SER A 193 -6.08 5.39 -17.26
C SER A 193 -6.83 6.61 -16.71
N TRP A 194 -7.54 6.45 -15.60
CA TRP A 194 -8.18 7.57 -14.90
C TRP A 194 -7.16 8.63 -14.44
N SER A 195 -6.02 8.21 -13.87
CA SER A 195 -4.96 9.13 -13.44
C SER A 195 -4.35 9.91 -14.59
N ARG A 196 -4.21 9.25 -15.76
CA ARG A 196 -3.77 9.89 -17.02
C ARG A 196 -4.76 10.94 -17.50
N GLU A 197 -6.06 10.60 -17.47
CA GLU A 197 -7.10 11.55 -17.87
C GLU A 197 -7.12 12.79 -16.98
N VAL A 198 -6.95 12.60 -15.66
CA VAL A 198 -6.83 13.74 -14.72
C VAL A 198 -5.61 14.58 -15.06
N ALA A 199 -4.43 13.97 -15.25
CA ALA A 199 -3.22 14.71 -15.57
C ALA A 199 -3.33 15.47 -16.89
N GLN A 200 -3.97 14.87 -17.91
CA GLN A 200 -4.22 15.53 -19.19
C GLN A 200 -5.19 16.71 -19.04
N ALA A 201 -6.31 16.53 -18.34
CA ALA A 201 -7.28 17.57 -18.12
C ALA A 201 -6.70 18.75 -17.28
N GLU A 202 -5.81 18.46 -16.32
CA GLU A 202 -5.05 19.48 -15.58
C GLU A 202 -4.11 20.28 -16.52
N LEU A 203 -3.45 19.64 -17.50
CA LEU A 203 -2.63 20.32 -18.52
C LEU A 203 -3.45 21.16 -19.50
N ASP A 204 -4.59 20.63 -19.92
CA ASP A 204 -5.47 21.30 -20.88
C ASP A 204 -6.32 22.39 -20.21
N HIS A 205 -6.25 22.55 -18.90
CA HIS A 205 -7.11 23.43 -18.10
C HIS A 205 -8.61 23.18 -18.33
N ASP A 206 -9.00 21.92 -18.55
CA ASP A 206 -10.39 21.52 -18.76
C ASP A 206 -11.11 21.34 -17.41
N GLU A 207 -11.52 22.46 -16.83
CA GLU A 207 -12.19 22.50 -15.53
C GLU A 207 -13.47 21.65 -15.51
N SER A 208 -14.24 21.63 -16.61
CA SER A 208 -15.49 20.86 -16.70
C SER A 208 -15.22 19.36 -16.59
N LYS A 209 -14.20 18.87 -17.31
CA LYS A 209 -13.77 17.48 -17.24
C LYS A 209 -13.20 17.13 -15.87
N LEU A 210 -12.38 18.02 -15.28
CA LEU A 210 -11.80 17.83 -13.96
C LEU A 210 -12.86 17.71 -12.87
N ILE A 211 -13.90 18.55 -12.88
CA ILE A 211 -15.02 18.45 -11.94
C ILE A 211 -15.67 17.06 -12.03
N GLY A 212 -15.95 16.56 -13.24
CA GLY A 212 -16.51 15.23 -13.42
C GLY A 212 -15.61 14.10 -12.89
N LEU A 213 -14.30 14.18 -13.20
CA LEU A 213 -13.31 13.20 -12.74
C LEU A 213 -13.14 13.22 -11.22
N TYR A 214 -13.07 14.39 -10.59
CA TYR A 214 -12.91 14.50 -9.14
C TYR A 214 -14.16 14.02 -8.42
N ARG A 215 -15.35 14.38 -8.92
CA ARG A 215 -16.64 13.94 -8.36
C ARG A 215 -16.76 12.41 -8.40
N SER A 216 -16.31 11.75 -9.45
CA SER A 216 -16.34 10.29 -9.55
C SER A 216 -15.60 9.57 -8.43
N ILE A 217 -14.66 10.26 -7.76
CA ILE A 217 -13.92 9.73 -6.62
C ILE A 217 -14.54 10.14 -5.29
N TRP A 218 -14.79 11.43 -5.07
CA TRP A 218 -15.20 11.85 -3.73
C TRP A 218 -16.65 11.49 -3.40
N ASP A 219 -17.51 11.37 -4.38
CA ASP A 219 -18.90 10.91 -4.22
C ASP A 219 -19.02 9.38 -4.15
N ASN A 220 -17.97 8.65 -4.49
CA ASN A 220 -17.93 7.20 -4.42
C ASN A 220 -17.62 6.72 -2.98
N HIS A 221 -18.62 6.15 -2.31
CA HIS A 221 -18.51 5.65 -0.94
C HIS A 221 -17.57 4.43 -0.78
N ASP A 222 -17.22 3.75 -1.87
CA ASP A 222 -16.26 2.63 -1.84
C ASP A 222 -14.79 3.13 -1.79
N GLN A 223 -14.57 4.43 -2.01
CA GLN A 223 -13.25 5.03 -1.90
C GLN A 223 -12.92 5.37 -0.44
N CYS A 224 -11.62 5.24 -0.09
CA CYS A 224 -11.15 5.62 1.24
C CYS A 224 -11.37 7.12 1.51
N THR A 225 -11.58 7.47 2.77
CA THR A 225 -11.89 8.86 3.20
C THR A 225 -10.84 9.85 2.73
N ARG A 226 -9.55 9.50 2.78
CA ARG A 226 -8.45 10.35 2.33
C ARG A 226 -8.58 10.79 0.87
N LEU A 227 -8.86 9.85 -0.05
CA LEU A 227 -9.03 10.18 -1.46
C LEU A 227 -10.26 11.06 -1.66
N ARG A 228 -11.35 10.72 -1.02
CA ARG A 228 -12.59 11.52 -1.07
C ARG A 228 -12.34 12.96 -0.61
N VAL A 229 -11.63 13.15 0.50
CA VAL A 229 -11.25 14.47 1.03
C VAL A 229 -10.40 15.25 0.04
N VAL A 230 -9.37 14.64 -0.52
CA VAL A 230 -8.45 15.29 -1.47
C VAL A 230 -9.21 15.75 -2.72
N TYR A 231 -10.05 14.90 -3.28
CA TYR A 231 -10.76 15.25 -4.52
C TYR A 231 -11.98 16.15 -4.29
N ALA A 232 -12.63 16.09 -3.13
CA ALA A 232 -13.63 17.08 -2.75
C ALA A 232 -13.01 18.48 -2.64
N ALA A 233 -11.86 18.62 -1.97
CA ALA A 233 -11.17 19.91 -1.89
C ALA A 233 -10.78 20.44 -3.28
N LYS A 234 -10.22 19.62 -4.15
CA LYS A 234 -9.86 19.99 -5.52
C LYS A 234 -11.07 20.44 -6.34
N GLU A 235 -12.21 19.74 -6.28
CA GLU A 235 -13.44 20.16 -6.94
C GLU A 235 -13.96 21.48 -6.35
N GLY A 236 -13.89 21.63 -5.03
CA GLY A 236 -14.25 22.86 -4.35
C GLY A 236 -13.41 24.07 -4.78
N GLU A 237 -12.10 23.89 -5.00
CA GLU A 237 -11.21 24.92 -5.53
C GLU A 237 -11.63 25.37 -6.94
N LEU A 238 -11.98 24.43 -7.83
CA LEU A 238 -12.46 24.75 -9.18
C LEU A 238 -13.79 25.51 -9.13
N HIS A 239 -14.73 25.08 -8.32
CA HIS A 239 -16.00 25.81 -8.13
C HIS A 239 -15.79 27.20 -7.55
N ALA A 240 -14.88 27.35 -6.59
CA ALA A 240 -14.54 28.65 -6.01
C ALA A 240 -13.94 29.60 -7.05
N ALA A 241 -13.01 29.10 -7.88
CA ALA A 241 -12.41 29.88 -8.97
C ALA A 241 -13.44 30.31 -10.02
N ALA A 242 -14.42 29.43 -10.31
CA ALA A 242 -15.54 29.75 -11.22
C ALA A 242 -16.63 30.64 -10.58
N GLY A 243 -16.50 31.06 -9.32
CA GLY A 243 -17.48 31.87 -8.60
C GLY A 243 -18.71 31.12 -8.09
N ASN A 244 -18.75 29.81 -8.19
CA ASN A 244 -19.86 28.95 -7.75
C ASN A 244 -19.74 28.63 -6.24
N ARG A 245 -19.97 29.64 -5.41
CA ARG A 245 -19.73 29.57 -3.96
C ARG A 245 -20.49 28.46 -3.25
N ASP A 246 -21.76 28.20 -3.62
CA ASP A 246 -22.57 27.16 -2.96
C ASP A 246 -22.03 25.76 -3.25
N ALA A 247 -21.67 25.47 -4.50
CA ALA A 247 -21.05 24.21 -4.87
C ALA A 247 -19.68 24.04 -4.20
N ALA A 248 -18.85 25.10 -4.21
CA ALA A 248 -17.57 25.12 -3.51
C ALA A 248 -17.74 24.83 -2.02
N ALA A 249 -18.70 25.48 -1.34
CA ALA A 249 -18.95 25.30 0.07
C ALA A 249 -19.33 23.85 0.43
N GLY A 250 -20.13 23.17 -0.40
CA GLY A 250 -20.48 21.76 -0.18
C GLY A 250 -19.25 20.85 -0.20
N CYS A 251 -18.42 20.97 -1.24
CA CYS A 251 -17.18 20.19 -1.38
C CYS A 251 -16.17 20.50 -0.26
N MET A 252 -15.96 21.80 0.03
CA MET A 252 -15.03 22.24 1.07
C MET A 252 -15.49 21.80 2.47
N ARG A 253 -16.80 21.85 2.76
CA ARG A 253 -17.33 21.38 4.06
C ARG A 253 -17.00 19.90 4.26
N PHE A 254 -17.27 19.06 3.26
CA PHE A 254 -16.92 17.65 3.34
C PHE A 254 -15.43 17.44 3.63
N ALA A 255 -14.56 18.16 2.91
CA ALA A 255 -13.10 18.02 3.09
C ALA A 255 -12.64 18.53 4.46
N ALA A 256 -13.18 19.64 4.96
CA ALA A 256 -12.85 20.20 6.27
C ALA A 256 -13.23 19.27 7.42
N ASP A 257 -14.45 18.69 7.34
CA ASP A 257 -15.02 17.86 8.41
C ASP A 257 -14.36 16.48 8.50
N ASN A 258 -13.90 15.92 7.38
CA ASN A 258 -13.40 14.53 7.33
C ASN A 258 -11.88 14.40 7.19
N GLY A 259 -11.16 15.48 6.88
CA GLY A 259 -9.76 15.37 6.45
C GLY A 259 -8.72 15.56 7.55
N LYS A 260 -9.11 15.75 8.83
CA LYS A 260 -8.17 16.03 9.94
C LYS A 260 -7.06 17.01 9.54
N ASP A 261 -5.79 16.57 9.61
CA ASP A 261 -4.59 17.38 9.34
C ASP A 261 -4.08 17.30 7.89
N LEU A 262 -4.84 16.67 6.99
CA LEU A 262 -4.46 16.64 5.58
C LEU A 262 -4.35 18.07 5.00
N PRO A 263 -3.40 18.33 4.09
CA PRO A 263 -3.29 19.63 3.42
C PRO A 263 -4.62 20.08 2.79
N ALA A 264 -5.33 19.17 2.13
CA ALA A 264 -6.64 19.42 1.52
C ALA A 264 -7.69 19.91 2.55
N ALA A 265 -7.71 19.33 3.75
CA ALA A 265 -8.62 19.77 4.81
C ALA A 265 -8.24 21.15 5.38
N ARG A 266 -6.94 21.45 5.47
CA ARG A 266 -6.48 22.80 5.87
C ARG A 266 -6.88 23.84 4.84
N THR A 267 -6.72 23.57 3.54
CA THR A 267 -7.21 24.44 2.47
C THR A 267 -8.72 24.63 2.58
N ALA A 268 -9.46 23.55 2.84
CA ALA A 268 -10.91 23.59 2.97
C ALA A 268 -11.37 24.43 4.18
N ARG A 269 -10.72 24.32 5.33
CA ARG A 269 -10.98 25.16 6.51
C ARG A 269 -10.66 26.63 6.25
N ALA A 270 -9.53 26.91 5.60
CA ALA A 270 -9.15 28.27 5.22
C ALA A 270 -10.19 28.95 4.30
N PHE A 271 -10.91 28.19 3.47
CA PHE A 271 -12.02 28.70 2.65
C PHE A 271 -13.14 29.30 3.52
N PHE A 272 -13.36 28.78 4.73
CA PHE A 272 -14.36 29.30 5.69
C PHE A 272 -13.79 30.33 6.67
N GLY A 273 -12.48 30.59 6.62
CA GLY A 273 -11.79 31.52 7.55
C GLY A 273 -11.47 30.88 8.91
N GLU A 274 -11.38 29.55 8.94
CA GLU A 274 -11.04 28.75 10.14
C GLU A 274 -9.53 28.43 10.22
#